data_69d1fc2c11c4f334720a1c5b5521bbfc
#
_entry.id   69d1fc2c11c4f334720a1c5b5521bbfc
#
_cell.length_a   1.000
_cell.length_b   1.000
_cell.length_c   1.000
_cell.angle_alpha   90.00
_cell.angle_beta   90.00
_cell.angle_gamma   90.00
#
_symmetry.space_group_name_H-M   'P 1'
#
loop_
_entity.id
_entity.type
_entity.pdbx_description
1 polymer ?
#
loop_
_entity_poly.entity_id
_entity_poly.type
_entity_poly.pdbx_seq_one_letter_code
_entity_poly.pdbx_strand_id
1 'polypeptide(L)'
;VERSVESVFAEYQKELLEEYDIFGLDGSYETGSYTEDRVLDRMTVFGAIAGENQIEAIRFLSDNEGQEFADQVCRYLENLYGIDMIQDLIGREDEAKEQEEKAIDFQKREEENEKKMDEVLASGGSLEESGEGSEGEIENPLGVLQKLKHRVLAEIVLPRDRVISQKSVEGMAGVSGRTRQEGKGNLPSVEANASEKLYLIAYIPDHFKSYTKAEDDRPLEYEQEYLIGGKQNDMENLQIVLNKIRRFRMAPNFLYLQTDETKKAEAKVLAGIVSALLGNPGLTEVVAQGVLMAWAYGESIMDLRVLTAGGKVPSVKTKETWKLSLSGLLKLGTTQDSGSSSAGESGLSYEDYLKMLSLLETKETLRMRMLDLLEWNLKMRLNCPFFQADACITRMRIQSICQLRRGITYQFSTYYAYQ
;
A
#
# COMPACT_ATOMS: atom_id res chain seq x y z
N VAL A 1 -6.67 -25.00 37.16
CA VAL A 1 -7.09 -24.66 35.78
C VAL A 1 -6.70 -23.23 35.42
N GLU A 2 -7.12 -22.20 36.18
CA GLU A 2 -6.80 -20.81 35.91
C GLU A 2 -5.28 -20.59 35.70
N ARG A 3 -4.45 -20.97 36.65
CA ARG A 3 -2.98 -20.93 36.53
C ARG A 3 -2.45 -21.72 35.33
N SER A 4 -3.07 -22.82 34.98
CA SER A 4 -2.65 -23.62 33.83
C SER A 4 -2.96 -22.89 32.51
N VAL A 5 -4.09 -22.19 32.42
CA VAL A 5 -4.45 -21.35 31.29
C VAL A 5 -3.46 -20.19 31.18
N GLU A 6 -3.18 -19.48 32.27
CA GLU A 6 -2.17 -18.41 32.31
C GLU A 6 -0.79 -18.90 31.86
N SER A 7 -0.38 -20.12 32.32
CA SER A 7 0.90 -20.70 31.92
C SER A 7 0.96 -21.06 30.44
N VAL A 8 -0.16 -21.55 29.86
CA VAL A 8 -0.25 -21.81 28.43
C VAL A 8 -0.11 -20.49 27.63
N PHE A 9 -0.81 -19.44 28.02
CA PHE A 9 -0.71 -18.16 27.38
C PHE A 9 0.64 -17.45 27.60
N ALA A 10 1.38 -17.82 28.64
CA ALA A 10 2.77 -17.37 28.83
C ALA A 10 3.76 -17.97 27.81
N GLU A 11 3.35 -18.99 27.06
CA GLU A 11 4.09 -19.56 25.91
C GLU A 11 3.82 -18.79 24.59
N TYR A 12 3.56 -17.49 24.69
CA TYR A 12 3.30 -16.66 23.51
C TYR A 12 4.46 -16.67 22.51
N GLN A 13 4.14 -16.43 21.24
CA GLN A 13 5.12 -16.35 20.16
C GLN A 13 6.01 -15.10 20.34
N LYS A 14 7.26 -15.34 20.72
CA LYS A 14 8.21 -14.27 21.09
C LYS A 14 8.54 -13.35 19.92
N GLU A 15 8.79 -13.94 18.76
CA GLU A 15 9.13 -13.21 17.52
C GLU A 15 7.98 -12.31 17.06
N LEU A 16 6.74 -12.71 17.29
CA LEU A 16 5.56 -11.90 17.00
C LEU A 16 5.52 -10.65 17.90
N LEU A 17 5.84 -10.81 19.18
CA LEU A 17 5.89 -9.69 20.11
C LEU A 17 7.07 -8.76 19.83
N GLU A 18 8.26 -9.31 19.61
CA GLU A 18 9.49 -8.51 19.42
C GLU A 18 9.48 -7.70 18.12
N GLU A 19 8.85 -8.21 17.06
CA GLU A 19 8.84 -7.53 15.76
C GLU A 19 7.59 -6.69 15.52
N TYR A 20 6.44 -7.09 16.10
CA TYR A 20 5.14 -6.51 15.78
C TYR A 20 4.37 -5.97 16.99
N ASP A 21 4.91 -6.07 18.20
CA ASP A 21 4.24 -5.65 19.45
C ASP A 21 2.86 -6.31 19.63
N ILE A 22 2.69 -7.53 19.11
CA ILE A 22 1.45 -8.31 19.14
C ILE A 22 1.63 -9.57 19.94
N PHE A 23 0.70 -9.82 20.85
CA PHE A 23 0.66 -11.07 21.60
C PHE A 23 -0.21 -12.12 20.91
N GLY A 24 0.29 -13.34 20.87
CA GLY A 24 -0.46 -14.50 20.39
C GLY A 24 0.23 -15.79 20.75
N LEU A 25 -0.57 -16.80 21.05
CA LEU A 25 -0.09 -18.16 21.29
C LEU A 25 -0.18 -18.95 19.98
N ASP A 26 0.92 -19.51 19.49
CA ASP A 26 0.86 -20.49 18.39
C ASP A 26 0.14 -21.76 18.83
N GLY A 27 -1.17 -21.84 18.55
CA GLY A 27 -2.00 -22.99 18.87
C GLY A 27 -1.68 -24.25 18.06
N SER A 28 -0.81 -24.13 17.06
CA SER A 28 -0.28 -25.25 16.30
C SER A 28 0.93 -25.90 16.99
N TYR A 29 1.59 -25.19 17.91
CA TYR A 29 2.85 -25.61 18.53
C TYR A 29 3.87 -26.09 17.50
N GLU A 30 4.18 -25.21 16.52
CA GLU A 30 5.16 -25.42 15.45
C GLU A 30 4.83 -26.59 14.48
N THR A 31 3.58 -27.04 14.40
CA THR A 31 3.19 -28.11 13.47
C THR A 31 2.46 -27.61 12.22
N GLY A 32 2.10 -26.33 12.19
CA GLY A 32 1.37 -25.71 11.09
C GLY A 32 -0.11 -26.06 11.02
N SER A 33 -0.65 -26.78 12.01
CA SER A 33 -2.08 -27.09 12.07
C SER A 33 -2.58 -27.00 13.51
N TYR A 34 -3.60 -26.19 13.73
CA TYR A 34 -4.26 -26.07 15.02
C TYR A 34 -5.06 -27.31 15.34
N THR A 35 -4.95 -27.81 16.60
CA THR A 35 -5.87 -28.76 17.18
C THR A 35 -6.14 -28.42 18.65
N GLU A 36 -7.38 -28.58 19.09
CA GLU A 36 -7.75 -28.31 20.50
C GLU A 36 -7.00 -29.19 21.47
N ASP A 37 -6.79 -30.46 21.10
CA ASP A 37 -6.13 -31.45 21.95
C ASP A 37 -4.74 -31.01 22.38
N ARG A 38 -3.97 -30.36 21.50
CA ARG A 38 -2.63 -29.86 21.83
C ARG A 38 -2.66 -28.79 22.91
N VAL A 39 -3.61 -27.86 22.83
CA VAL A 39 -3.79 -26.84 23.87
C VAL A 39 -4.20 -27.44 25.19
N LEU A 40 -5.14 -28.41 25.18
CA LEU A 40 -5.60 -29.13 26.36
C LEU A 40 -4.51 -30.02 26.97
N ASP A 41 -3.72 -30.68 26.14
CA ASP A 41 -2.57 -31.48 26.61
C ASP A 41 -1.54 -30.55 27.28
N ARG A 42 -1.29 -29.37 26.73
CA ARG A 42 -0.37 -28.39 27.33
C ARG A 42 -0.89 -27.90 28.68
N MET A 43 -2.19 -27.62 28.79
CA MET A 43 -2.80 -27.29 30.08
C MET A 43 -2.63 -28.42 31.13
N THR A 44 -2.70 -29.67 30.69
CA THR A 44 -2.49 -30.82 31.55
C THR A 44 -1.06 -30.88 32.08
N VAL A 45 -0.06 -30.55 31.22
CA VAL A 45 1.35 -30.42 31.64
C VAL A 45 1.50 -29.36 32.73
N PHE A 46 0.76 -28.27 32.67
CA PHE A 46 0.77 -27.19 33.67
C PHE A 46 -0.19 -27.47 34.87
N GLY A 47 -0.63 -28.70 35.03
CA GLY A 47 -1.33 -29.15 36.24
C GLY A 47 -2.85 -29.12 36.20
N ALA A 48 -3.48 -28.90 35.03
CA ALA A 48 -4.93 -29.04 34.85
C ALA A 48 -5.36 -30.53 34.79
N ILE A 49 -4.91 -31.34 35.75
CA ILE A 49 -5.06 -32.80 35.73
C ILE A 49 -6.45 -33.24 36.26
N ALA A 50 -7.13 -32.41 37.04
CA ALA A 50 -8.36 -32.77 37.70
C ALA A 50 -9.58 -32.35 36.87
N GLY A 51 -10.21 -33.32 36.20
CA GLY A 51 -11.47 -33.13 35.49
C GLY A 51 -11.35 -33.18 33.96
N GLU A 52 -12.48 -33.01 33.29
CA GLU A 52 -12.56 -32.88 31.84
C GLU A 52 -12.50 -31.38 31.47
N ASN A 53 -11.55 -31.00 30.60
CA ASN A 53 -11.43 -29.66 30.09
C ASN A 53 -11.84 -29.63 28.62
N GLN A 54 -12.59 -28.62 28.22
CA GLN A 54 -13.04 -28.43 26.86
C GLN A 54 -12.92 -26.95 26.49
N ILE A 55 -12.45 -26.64 25.26
CA ILE A 55 -12.45 -25.29 24.72
C ILE A 55 -13.88 -24.93 24.32
N GLU A 56 -14.51 -24.06 25.10
CA GLU A 56 -15.87 -23.56 24.86
C GLU A 56 -15.87 -22.50 23.75
N ALA A 57 -14.90 -21.61 23.78
CA ALA A 57 -14.76 -20.56 22.79
C ALA A 57 -13.29 -20.16 22.60
N ILE A 58 -12.94 -19.78 21.39
CA ILE A 58 -11.57 -19.39 21.00
C ILE A 58 -11.63 -18.34 19.92
N ARG A 59 -10.64 -17.44 19.89
CA ARG A 59 -10.38 -16.50 18.80
C ARG A 59 -8.95 -16.57 18.35
N PHE A 60 -8.78 -16.49 17.02
CA PHE A 60 -7.48 -16.39 16.36
C PHE A 60 -7.20 -14.96 15.90
N LEU A 61 -5.94 -14.67 15.67
CA LEU A 61 -5.47 -13.34 15.29
C LEU A 61 -6.15 -12.83 13.99
N SER A 62 -6.50 -13.74 13.09
CA SER A 62 -7.15 -13.43 11.80
C SER A 62 -8.68 -13.41 11.86
N ASP A 63 -9.30 -13.74 12.99
CA ASP A 63 -10.76 -13.79 13.10
C ASP A 63 -11.42 -12.43 12.80
N ASN A 64 -12.63 -12.49 12.26
CA ASN A 64 -13.39 -11.31 11.85
C ASN A 64 -12.56 -10.37 10.96
N GLU A 65 -11.88 -10.95 9.96
CA GLU A 65 -11.03 -10.22 9.00
C GLU A 65 -9.92 -9.42 9.71
N GLY A 66 -9.25 -10.05 10.70
CA GLY A 66 -8.14 -9.46 11.43
C GLY A 66 -8.53 -8.45 12.51
N GLN A 67 -9.79 -8.46 12.99
CA GLN A 67 -10.23 -7.54 14.05
C GLN A 67 -9.48 -7.76 15.36
N GLU A 68 -9.11 -9.02 15.69
CA GLU A 68 -8.31 -9.34 16.87
C GLU A 68 -6.91 -8.72 16.81
N PHE A 69 -6.31 -8.71 15.62
CA PHE A 69 -5.04 -8.03 15.36
C PHE A 69 -5.18 -6.50 15.52
N ALA A 70 -6.20 -5.91 14.87
CA ALA A 70 -6.42 -4.46 14.92
C ALA A 70 -6.67 -3.95 16.35
N ASP A 71 -7.38 -4.71 17.18
CA ASP A 71 -7.62 -4.37 18.59
C ASP A 71 -6.30 -4.26 19.36
N GLN A 72 -5.39 -5.20 19.17
CA GLN A 72 -4.08 -5.14 19.82
C GLN A 72 -3.24 -3.96 19.32
N VAL A 73 -3.23 -3.68 18.02
CA VAL A 73 -2.57 -2.50 17.43
C VAL A 73 -3.11 -1.22 18.06
N CYS A 74 -4.43 -1.08 18.14
CA CYS A 74 -5.05 0.10 18.75
C CYS A 74 -4.62 0.29 20.20
N ARG A 75 -4.70 -0.77 21.01
CA ARG A 75 -4.30 -0.71 22.43
C ARG A 75 -2.82 -0.41 22.61
N TYR A 76 -1.96 -1.03 21.81
CA TYR A 76 -0.53 -0.76 21.83
C TYR A 76 -0.23 0.72 21.61
N LEU A 77 -0.78 1.29 20.53
CA LEU A 77 -0.54 2.69 20.20
C LEU A 77 -1.21 3.66 21.17
N GLU A 78 -2.43 3.36 21.65
CA GLU A 78 -3.11 4.16 22.67
C GLU A 78 -2.33 4.20 23.98
N ASN A 79 -1.76 3.07 24.40
CA ASN A 79 -0.97 2.99 25.61
C ASN A 79 0.39 3.70 25.49
N LEU A 80 1.00 3.68 24.30
CA LEU A 80 2.35 4.23 24.08
C LEU A 80 2.31 5.73 23.77
N TYR A 81 1.38 6.19 22.96
CA TYR A 81 1.36 7.54 22.40
C TYR A 81 0.06 8.31 22.64
N GLY A 82 -0.99 7.64 23.11
CA GLY A 82 -2.31 8.24 23.23
C GLY A 82 -2.91 8.64 21.88
N ILE A 83 -3.77 9.66 21.89
CA ILE A 83 -4.45 10.17 20.68
C ILE A 83 -3.53 11.05 19.84
N ASP A 84 -2.44 11.56 20.39
CA ASP A 84 -1.58 12.54 19.72
C ASP A 84 -0.98 11.99 18.42
N MET A 85 -0.68 10.70 18.37
CA MET A 85 -0.11 10.04 17.20
C MET A 85 -1.01 10.08 15.95
N ILE A 86 -2.33 10.05 16.13
CA ILE A 86 -3.27 10.06 15.02
C ILE A 86 -3.81 11.46 14.69
N GLN A 87 -3.48 12.49 15.48
CA GLN A 87 -3.98 13.86 15.24
C GLN A 87 -3.62 14.37 13.85
N ASP A 88 -2.39 14.11 13.41
CA ASP A 88 -1.93 14.51 12.07
C ASP A 88 -2.63 13.74 10.93
N LEU A 89 -3.28 12.61 11.23
CA LEU A 89 -4.05 11.81 10.28
C LEU A 89 -5.53 12.18 10.25
N ILE A 90 -6.02 12.84 11.30
CA ILE A 90 -7.41 13.31 11.36
C ILE A 90 -7.63 14.38 10.28
N GLY A 91 -8.64 14.16 9.43
CA GLY A 91 -8.93 15.03 8.28
C GLY A 91 -8.14 14.71 7.00
N ARG A 92 -7.02 13.98 7.07
CA ARG A 92 -6.28 13.58 5.86
C ARG A 92 -7.02 12.54 5.02
N GLU A 93 -7.96 11.80 5.59
CA GLU A 93 -8.81 10.89 4.81
C GLU A 93 -9.68 11.67 3.82
N ASP A 94 -10.25 12.81 4.24
CA ASP A 94 -11.04 13.66 3.36
C ASP A 94 -10.16 14.31 2.29
N GLU A 95 -8.95 14.75 2.65
CA GLU A 95 -7.95 15.25 1.71
C GLU A 95 -7.55 14.18 0.69
N ALA A 96 -7.33 12.94 1.11
CA ALA A 96 -6.99 11.82 0.23
C ALA A 96 -8.13 11.52 -0.75
N LYS A 97 -9.39 11.49 -0.28
CA LYS A 97 -10.58 11.31 -1.12
C LYS A 97 -10.74 12.44 -2.14
N GLU A 98 -10.55 13.68 -1.71
CA GLU A 98 -10.59 14.85 -2.61
C GLU A 98 -9.50 14.76 -3.70
N GLN A 99 -8.30 14.31 -3.34
CA GLN A 99 -7.22 14.11 -4.30
C GLN A 99 -7.55 12.97 -5.29
N GLU A 100 -8.14 11.89 -4.81
CA GLU A 100 -8.58 10.78 -5.67
C GLU A 100 -9.69 11.23 -6.63
N GLU A 101 -10.69 11.96 -6.16
CA GLU A 101 -11.73 12.52 -7.02
C GLU A 101 -11.18 13.43 -8.11
N LYS A 102 -10.25 14.32 -7.75
CA LYS A 102 -9.54 15.19 -8.73
C LYS A 102 -8.75 14.37 -9.74
N ALA A 103 -8.10 13.30 -9.30
CA ALA A 103 -7.35 12.42 -10.20
C ALA A 103 -8.27 11.66 -11.16
N ILE A 104 -9.42 11.18 -10.69
CA ILE A 104 -10.45 10.53 -11.53
C ILE A 104 -11.04 11.50 -12.55
N ASP A 105 -11.39 12.70 -12.13
CA ASP A 105 -11.92 13.74 -13.03
C ASP A 105 -10.90 14.15 -14.09
N PHE A 106 -9.63 14.25 -13.70
CA PHE A 106 -8.57 14.53 -14.64
C PHE A 106 -8.41 13.39 -15.67
N GLN A 107 -8.44 12.12 -15.22
CA GLN A 107 -8.37 10.97 -16.10
C GLN A 107 -9.50 10.96 -17.14
N LYS A 108 -10.73 11.29 -16.75
CA LYS A 108 -11.85 11.41 -17.70
C LYS A 108 -11.59 12.48 -18.76
N ARG A 109 -11.07 13.64 -18.35
CA ARG A 109 -10.70 14.70 -19.30
C ARG A 109 -9.57 14.30 -20.26
N GLU A 110 -8.62 13.52 -19.75
CA GLU A 110 -7.53 12.95 -20.56
C GLU A 110 -8.10 12.00 -21.63
N GLU A 111 -8.98 11.07 -21.23
CA GLU A 111 -9.64 10.12 -22.15
C GLU A 111 -10.53 10.83 -23.18
N GLU A 112 -11.26 11.88 -22.79
CA GLU A 112 -12.05 12.68 -23.71
C GLU A 112 -11.17 13.43 -24.73
N ASN A 113 -10.04 13.96 -24.29
CA ASN A 113 -9.10 14.63 -25.18
C ASN A 113 -8.43 13.65 -26.14
N GLU A 114 -8.07 12.45 -25.67
CA GLU A 114 -7.53 11.38 -26.52
C GLU A 114 -8.54 10.98 -27.60
N LYS A 115 -9.80 10.77 -27.27
CA LYS A 115 -10.87 10.46 -28.25
C LYS A 115 -11.00 11.56 -29.31
N LYS A 116 -10.99 12.83 -28.90
CA LYS A 116 -11.02 13.95 -29.84
C LYS A 116 -9.80 13.97 -30.76
N MET A 117 -8.63 13.63 -30.21
CA MET A 117 -7.39 13.54 -31.01
C MET A 117 -7.48 12.37 -32.02
N ASP A 118 -7.96 11.20 -31.60
CA ASP A 118 -8.12 10.03 -32.48
C ASP A 118 -9.13 10.28 -33.59
N GLU A 119 -10.28 10.93 -33.28
CA GLU A 119 -11.27 11.34 -34.27
C GLU A 119 -10.66 12.29 -35.31
N VAL A 120 -9.80 13.16 -34.88
CA VAL A 120 -9.09 14.12 -35.71
C VAL A 120 -8.07 13.42 -36.62
N LEU A 121 -7.27 12.52 -36.05
CA LEU A 121 -6.29 11.71 -36.81
C LEU A 121 -6.98 10.84 -37.87
N ALA A 122 -8.14 10.27 -37.51
CA ALA A 122 -8.94 9.44 -38.41
C ALA A 122 -9.58 10.25 -39.56
N SER A 123 -9.84 11.57 -39.35
CA SER A 123 -10.55 12.42 -40.34
C SER A 123 -9.65 13.06 -41.42
N GLY A 124 -8.32 12.92 -41.37
CA GLY A 124 -7.50 13.46 -42.43
C GLY A 124 -5.98 13.59 -42.19
N GLY A 125 -5.44 13.02 -41.14
CA GLY A 125 -4.01 13.10 -40.89
C GLY A 125 -3.37 11.78 -40.58
N SER A 126 -2.77 11.10 -41.54
CA SER A 126 -1.80 10.08 -41.23
C SER A 126 -0.53 10.78 -40.76
N LEU A 127 -0.23 10.61 -39.46
CA LEU A 127 1.14 10.76 -38.98
C LEU A 127 1.91 9.53 -39.48
N GLU A 128 2.25 9.50 -40.79
CA GLU A 128 3.24 8.55 -41.27
C GLU A 128 4.51 8.81 -40.46
N GLU A 129 5.07 7.77 -39.89
CA GLU A 129 6.47 7.76 -39.47
C GLU A 129 7.29 8.17 -40.66
N SER A 130 7.66 9.44 -40.71
CA SER A 130 8.61 9.94 -41.69
C SER A 130 9.93 9.22 -41.37
N GLY A 131 10.35 8.43 -42.37
CA GLY A 131 11.49 7.53 -42.29
C GLY A 131 12.77 8.23 -41.86
N GLU A 132 13.68 7.43 -41.35
CA GLU A 132 15.02 7.77 -40.94
C GLU A 132 15.70 8.74 -41.93
N GLY A 133 16.00 9.95 -41.44
CA GLY A 133 16.99 10.81 -42.03
C GLY A 133 16.53 12.16 -42.57
N SER A 134 16.14 13.11 -41.72
CA SER A 134 16.34 14.54 -41.98
C SER A 134 16.68 15.29 -40.70
N GLU A 135 17.80 16.01 -40.71
CA GLU A 135 18.17 17.00 -39.69
C GLU A 135 17.07 18.07 -39.61
N GLY A 136 16.17 17.97 -38.63
CA GLY A 136 15.09 18.93 -38.40
C GLY A 136 13.76 18.34 -38.00
N GLU A 137 13.69 17.09 -37.56
CA GLU A 137 12.46 16.48 -37.05
C GLU A 137 11.91 17.25 -35.83
N ILE A 138 10.74 17.86 -36.04
CA ILE A 138 9.96 18.40 -34.91
C ILE A 138 9.40 17.19 -34.18
N GLU A 139 10.07 16.80 -33.08
CA GLU A 139 9.58 15.73 -32.22
C GLU A 139 8.18 16.12 -31.71
N ASN A 140 7.20 15.26 -31.98
CA ASN A 140 5.82 15.46 -31.56
C ASN A 140 5.63 15.09 -30.08
N PRO A 141 5.29 16.04 -29.17
CA PRO A 141 5.09 15.75 -27.74
C PRO A 141 4.01 14.71 -27.47
N LEU A 142 3.01 14.58 -28.33
CA LEU A 142 1.95 13.60 -28.23
C LEU A 142 2.49 12.18 -28.51
N GLY A 143 3.38 12.04 -29.50
CA GLY A 143 4.07 10.77 -29.74
C GLY A 143 5.01 10.38 -28.58
N VAL A 144 5.67 11.37 -27.96
CA VAL A 144 6.47 11.13 -26.74
C VAL A 144 5.58 10.64 -25.58
N LEU A 145 4.42 11.27 -25.37
CA LEU A 145 3.47 10.86 -24.34
C LEU A 145 3.01 9.40 -24.55
N GLN A 146 2.63 9.03 -25.78
CA GLN A 146 2.25 7.65 -26.09
C GLN A 146 3.39 6.67 -25.79
N LYS A 147 4.61 6.96 -26.23
CA LYS A 147 5.79 6.14 -25.92
C LYS A 147 6.03 6.01 -24.40
N LEU A 148 5.88 7.09 -23.64
CA LEU A 148 6.03 7.07 -22.17
C LEU A 148 4.93 6.25 -21.48
N LYS A 149 3.68 6.34 -21.95
CA LYS A 149 2.55 5.59 -21.39
C LYS A 149 2.70 4.06 -21.58
N HIS A 150 3.37 3.63 -22.65
CA HIS A 150 3.63 2.22 -22.95
C HIS A 150 4.82 1.62 -22.19
N ARG A 151 5.66 2.44 -21.57
CA ARG A 151 6.81 1.96 -20.80
C ARG A 151 6.45 1.71 -19.34
N VAL A 152 7.20 0.80 -18.72
CA VAL A 152 7.12 0.57 -17.27
C VAL A 152 7.55 1.84 -16.54
N LEU A 153 6.65 2.43 -15.75
CA LEU A 153 6.88 3.73 -15.12
C LEU A 153 8.11 3.70 -14.18
N ALA A 154 8.31 2.59 -13.46
CA ALA A 154 9.46 2.43 -12.60
C ALA A 154 10.80 2.57 -13.36
N GLU A 155 10.92 2.07 -14.60
CA GLU A 155 12.14 2.21 -15.41
C GLU A 155 12.46 3.66 -15.80
N ILE A 156 11.44 4.52 -15.86
CA ILE A 156 11.59 5.94 -16.23
C ILE A 156 11.85 6.80 -15.01
N VAL A 157 11.26 6.42 -13.88
CA VAL A 157 11.26 7.20 -12.63
C VAL A 157 12.50 6.90 -11.79
N LEU A 158 12.86 5.64 -11.64
CA LEU A 158 13.88 5.22 -10.68
C LEU A 158 15.31 5.48 -11.18
N PRO A 159 16.25 5.78 -10.27
CA PRO A 159 17.65 5.93 -10.62
C PRO A 159 18.19 4.65 -11.29
N ARG A 160 18.97 4.83 -12.36
CA ARG A 160 19.50 3.68 -13.14
C ARG A 160 20.53 2.83 -12.41
N ASP A 161 21.13 3.37 -11.38
CA ASP A 161 22.15 2.73 -10.52
C ASP A 161 21.53 1.96 -9.34
N ARG A 162 20.22 2.12 -9.08
CA ARG A 162 19.51 1.40 -8.03
C ARG A 162 18.90 0.11 -8.57
N VAL A 163 19.29 -1.01 -7.97
CA VAL A 163 18.65 -2.31 -8.25
C VAL A 163 17.25 -2.32 -7.66
N ILE A 164 16.27 -2.63 -8.50
CA ILE A 164 14.86 -2.74 -8.09
C ILE A 164 14.64 -4.18 -7.64
N SER A 165 14.03 -4.37 -6.47
CA SER A 165 13.70 -5.70 -5.97
C SER A 165 12.73 -6.42 -6.92
N GLN A 166 13.03 -7.69 -7.17
CA GLN A 166 12.20 -8.63 -7.92
C GLN A 166 11.68 -9.74 -7.02
N LYS A 167 11.75 -9.53 -5.68
CA LYS A 167 11.28 -10.54 -4.74
C LYS A 167 9.80 -10.81 -4.91
N SER A 168 9.45 -12.06 -4.72
CA SER A 168 8.09 -12.56 -4.92
C SER A 168 7.74 -13.58 -3.84
N VAL A 169 6.52 -13.53 -3.38
CA VAL A 169 5.90 -14.51 -2.48
C VAL A 169 4.91 -15.42 -3.24
N GLU A 170 5.07 -15.53 -4.57
CA GLU A 170 4.29 -16.43 -5.39
C GLU A 170 4.39 -17.89 -4.90
N GLY A 171 3.25 -18.56 -4.82
CA GLY A 171 3.16 -19.91 -4.26
C GLY A 171 3.06 -19.99 -2.75
N MET A 172 3.21 -18.87 -2.03
CA MET A 172 2.98 -18.80 -0.59
C MET A 172 1.65 -18.08 -0.32
N ALA A 173 0.60 -18.86 -0.15
CA ALA A 173 -0.71 -18.30 0.19
C ALA A 173 -0.63 -17.60 1.55
N GLY A 174 -0.82 -16.27 1.58
CA GLY A 174 -1.03 -15.52 2.80
C GLY A 174 -2.38 -15.86 3.43
N VAL A 175 -2.60 -15.42 4.65
CA VAL A 175 -3.85 -15.65 5.39
C VAL A 175 -5.07 -15.05 4.67
N SER A 176 -4.88 -13.97 3.91
CA SER A 176 -5.95 -13.34 3.10
C SER A 176 -6.36 -14.17 1.88
N GLY A 177 -5.47 -14.99 1.34
CA GLY A 177 -5.63 -15.73 0.09
C GLY A 177 -6.02 -17.21 0.24
N ARG A 178 -6.21 -17.71 1.48
CA ARG A 178 -6.54 -19.11 1.73
C ARG A 178 -7.82 -19.27 2.53
N THR A 179 -8.36 -20.51 2.57
CA THR A 179 -9.39 -20.87 3.55
C THR A 179 -8.78 -20.87 4.95
N ARG A 180 -9.32 -20.05 5.82
CA ARG A 180 -8.81 -19.84 7.18
C ARG A 180 -9.46 -20.76 8.18
N GLN A 181 -8.71 -21.13 9.22
CA GLN A 181 -9.26 -21.62 10.46
C GLN A 181 -10.01 -20.46 11.15
N GLU A 182 -11.23 -20.69 11.56
CA GLU A 182 -12.04 -19.71 12.30
C GLU A 182 -12.24 -20.13 13.75
N GLY A 183 -12.27 -19.15 14.64
CA GLY A 183 -12.59 -19.33 16.03
C GLY A 183 -14.03 -19.83 16.22
N LYS A 184 -14.31 -20.41 17.38
CA LYS A 184 -15.63 -20.93 17.73
C LYS A 184 -16.17 -20.32 19.02
N GLY A 185 -17.45 -20.56 19.27
CA GLY A 185 -18.14 -20.16 20.50
C GLY A 185 -18.36 -18.66 20.62
N ASN A 186 -18.91 -18.23 21.76
CA ASN A 186 -19.25 -16.84 22.00
C ASN A 186 -18.28 -16.21 23.03
N LEU A 187 -17.50 -15.25 22.60
CA LEU A 187 -16.64 -14.40 23.45
C LEU A 187 -17.14 -12.94 23.39
N PRO A 188 -16.82 -12.12 24.40
CA PRO A 188 -17.11 -10.70 24.32
C PRO A 188 -16.59 -10.12 23.00
N SER A 189 -17.43 -9.35 22.31
CA SER A 189 -16.99 -8.64 21.11
C SER A 189 -15.92 -7.60 21.48
N VAL A 190 -14.95 -7.45 20.59
CA VAL A 190 -14.03 -6.29 20.66
C VAL A 190 -14.85 -5.03 20.38
N GLU A 191 -14.71 -4.00 21.19
CA GLU A 191 -15.36 -2.73 20.94
C GLU A 191 -14.82 -2.11 19.66
N ALA A 192 -15.73 -1.61 18.80
CA ALA A 192 -15.33 -0.97 17.57
C ALA A 192 -14.66 0.38 17.88
N ASN A 193 -13.38 0.50 17.54
CA ASN A 193 -12.66 1.76 17.65
C ASN A 193 -12.93 2.62 16.40
N ALA A 194 -13.54 3.80 16.59
CA ALA A 194 -13.82 4.70 15.48
C ALA A 194 -12.54 5.17 14.75
N SER A 195 -11.41 5.21 15.45
CA SER A 195 -10.11 5.63 14.92
C SER A 195 -9.22 4.45 14.49
N GLU A 196 -9.73 3.22 14.47
CA GLU A 196 -8.98 2.00 14.16
C GLU A 196 -8.13 2.15 12.89
N LYS A 197 -8.71 2.65 11.80
CA LYS A 197 -8.02 2.85 10.53
C LYS A 197 -6.82 3.79 10.66
N LEU A 198 -6.96 4.86 11.44
CA LEU A 198 -5.87 5.81 11.68
C LEU A 198 -4.75 5.18 12.50
N TYR A 199 -5.08 4.37 13.52
CA TYR A 199 -4.07 3.61 14.27
C TYR A 199 -3.35 2.59 13.40
N LEU A 200 -4.08 1.84 12.55
CA LEU A 200 -3.43 0.93 11.60
C LEU A 200 -2.44 1.66 10.68
N ILE A 201 -2.81 2.83 10.15
CA ILE A 201 -1.93 3.62 9.29
C ILE A 201 -0.73 4.20 10.07
N ALA A 202 -0.93 4.60 11.31
CA ALA A 202 0.15 5.05 12.18
C ALA A 202 1.14 3.93 12.54
N TYR A 203 0.66 2.69 12.66
CA TYR A 203 1.46 1.50 12.94
C TYR A 203 2.36 1.06 11.76
N ILE A 204 1.93 1.32 10.51
CA ILE A 204 2.61 0.84 9.29
C ILE A 204 4.09 1.23 9.22
N PRO A 205 4.51 2.51 9.40
CA PRO A 205 5.90 2.93 9.16
C PRO A 205 6.93 2.30 10.10
N ASP A 206 6.50 1.89 11.29
CA ASP A 206 7.40 1.33 12.31
C ASP A 206 7.64 -0.17 12.07
N HIS A 207 6.66 -0.89 11.50
CA HIS A 207 6.70 -2.35 11.37
C HIS A 207 6.90 -2.85 9.94
N PHE A 208 6.53 -2.04 8.92
CA PHE A 208 6.60 -2.44 7.52
C PHE A 208 7.48 -1.49 6.70
N LYS A 209 8.30 -2.05 5.82
CA LYS A 209 9.27 -1.29 5.04
C LYS A 209 8.68 -0.81 3.71
N SER A 210 9.18 0.34 3.24
CA SER A 210 8.83 0.91 1.94
C SER A 210 10.03 0.92 1.00
N TYR A 211 9.80 1.20 -0.28
CA TYR A 211 10.86 1.35 -1.27
C TYR A 211 12.00 2.29 -0.83
N THR A 212 11.67 3.40 -0.15
CA THR A 212 12.67 4.38 0.33
C THR A 212 13.45 3.90 1.56
N LYS A 213 12.95 2.90 2.27
CA LYS A 213 13.52 2.32 3.51
C LYS A 213 13.60 0.80 3.43
N ALA A 214 13.81 0.25 2.23
CA ALA A 214 13.84 -1.19 1.99
C ALA A 214 14.96 -1.89 2.76
N GLU A 215 14.66 -3.10 3.24
CA GLU A 215 15.59 -4.03 3.88
C GLU A 215 15.59 -5.34 3.08
N ASP A 216 16.77 -5.84 2.73
CA ASP A 216 16.95 -6.99 1.83
C ASP A 216 16.72 -8.37 2.49
N ASP A 217 16.61 -8.42 3.82
CA ASP A 217 16.33 -9.64 4.59
C ASP A 217 14.84 -10.03 4.59
N ARG A 218 13.94 -9.17 4.08
CA ARG A 218 12.49 -9.39 4.08
C ARG A 218 12.03 -10.18 2.85
N PRO A 219 10.94 -10.97 2.96
CA PRO A 219 10.32 -11.69 1.84
C PRO A 219 9.87 -10.78 0.70
N LEU A 220 9.30 -9.62 1.04
CA LEU A 220 9.07 -8.47 0.17
C LEU A 220 9.84 -7.28 0.76
N GLU A 221 10.60 -6.57 -0.06
CA GLU A 221 11.31 -5.37 0.37
C GLU A 221 10.39 -4.14 0.43
N TYR A 222 9.28 -4.17 -0.35
CA TYR A 222 8.34 -3.06 -0.52
C TYR A 222 6.99 -3.41 0.13
N GLU A 223 7.02 -3.63 1.45
CA GLU A 223 5.86 -4.09 2.23
C GLU A 223 4.72 -3.06 2.25
N GLN A 224 5.04 -1.77 2.39
CA GLN A 224 4.01 -0.72 2.37
C GLN A 224 3.34 -0.61 1.00
N GLU A 225 4.08 -0.83 -0.07
CA GLU A 225 3.55 -0.89 -1.43
C GLU A 225 2.64 -2.12 -1.62
N TYR A 226 2.98 -3.25 -0.98
CA TYR A 226 2.09 -4.42 -0.95
C TYR A 226 0.76 -4.11 -0.25
N LEU A 227 0.75 -3.37 0.86
CA LEU A 227 -0.48 -2.98 1.55
C LEU A 227 -1.45 -2.21 0.64
N ILE A 228 -0.93 -1.48 -0.36
CA ILE A 228 -1.69 -0.70 -1.33
C ILE A 228 -1.97 -1.50 -2.62
N GLY A 229 -0.98 -2.25 -3.11
CA GLY A 229 -1.03 -2.94 -4.40
C GLY A 229 -1.64 -4.34 -4.34
N GLY A 230 -1.39 -5.08 -3.25
CA GLY A 230 -1.89 -6.43 -3.01
C GLY A 230 -1.38 -7.48 -3.99
N LYS A 231 -0.24 -7.24 -4.65
CA LYS A 231 0.40 -8.17 -5.57
C LYS A 231 1.50 -8.97 -4.87
N GLN A 232 1.76 -10.17 -5.34
CA GLN A 232 2.76 -11.06 -4.73
C GLN A 232 4.21 -10.74 -5.16
N ASN A 233 4.44 -9.63 -5.84
CA ASN A 233 5.73 -9.23 -6.37
C ASN A 233 6.01 -7.76 -6.08
N ASP A 234 7.24 -7.44 -5.61
CA ASP A 234 7.67 -6.09 -5.27
C ASP A 234 7.54 -5.10 -6.42
N MET A 235 7.99 -5.51 -7.62
CA MET A 235 7.97 -4.65 -8.80
C MET A 235 6.54 -4.25 -9.20
N GLU A 236 5.59 -5.19 -9.14
CA GLU A 236 4.19 -4.92 -9.46
C GLU A 236 3.55 -3.97 -8.44
N ASN A 237 3.83 -4.16 -7.15
CA ASN A 237 3.34 -3.29 -6.08
C ASN A 237 3.87 -1.87 -6.24
N LEU A 238 5.18 -1.73 -6.45
CA LEU A 238 5.84 -0.45 -6.69
C LEU A 238 5.24 0.25 -7.92
N GLN A 239 5.05 -0.47 -9.02
CA GLN A 239 4.45 0.08 -10.25
C GLN A 239 3.02 0.60 -10.00
N ILE A 240 2.21 -0.11 -9.21
CA ILE A 240 0.85 0.32 -8.85
C ILE A 240 0.91 1.62 -8.05
N VAL A 241 1.76 1.68 -7.03
CA VAL A 241 1.91 2.86 -6.16
C VAL A 241 2.41 4.06 -6.96
N LEU A 242 3.47 3.90 -7.77
CA LEU A 242 3.98 4.98 -8.62
C LEU A 242 2.90 5.51 -9.57
N ASN A 243 2.07 4.64 -10.16
CA ASN A 243 0.95 5.05 -11.01
C ASN A 243 -0.14 5.81 -10.23
N LYS A 244 -0.48 5.37 -9.01
CA LYS A 244 -1.44 6.08 -8.14
C LYS A 244 -0.90 7.49 -7.80
N ILE A 245 0.36 7.60 -7.37
CA ILE A 245 0.99 8.90 -7.05
C ILE A 245 1.06 9.78 -8.31
N ARG A 246 1.46 9.24 -9.46
CA ARG A 246 1.47 9.99 -10.73
C ARG A 246 0.10 10.61 -11.03
N ARG A 247 -0.98 9.82 -10.88
CA ARG A 247 -2.35 10.32 -11.09
C ARG A 247 -2.68 11.47 -10.14
N PHE A 248 -2.31 11.38 -8.89
CA PHE A 248 -2.49 12.48 -7.92
C PHE A 248 -1.72 13.73 -8.31
N ARG A 249 -0.54 13.57 -8.92
CA ARG A 249 0.28 14.71 -9.37
C ARG A 249 -0.20 15.33 -10.68
N MET A 250 -0.92 14.59 -11.52
CA MET A 250 -1.40 15.10 -12.81
C MET A 250 -2.33 16.31 -12.66
N ALA A 251 -3.32 16.24 -11.78
CA ALA A 251 -4.32 17.29 -11.61
C ALA A 251 -3.70 18.66 -11.20
N PRO A 252 -2.88 18.76 -10.11
CA PRO A 252 -2.26 20.02 -9.73
C PRO A 252 -1.23 20.52 -10.77
N ASN A 253 -0.50 19.61 -11.44
CA ASN A 253 0.43 20.00 -12.49
C ASN A 253 -0.30 20.60 -13.70
N PHE A 254 -1.39 19.99 -14.12
CA PHE A 254 -2.21 20.50 -15.23
C PHE A 254 -2.89 21.82 -14.84
N LEU A 255 -3.41 21.95 -13.62
CA LEU A 255 -4.02 23.19 -13.14
C LEU A 255 -3.01 24.35 -13.18
N TYR A 256 -1.78 24.11 -12.76
CA TYR A 256 -0.72 25.12 -12.86
C TYR A 256 -0.52 25.55 -14.31
N LEU A 257 -0.42 24.61 -15.27
CA LEU A 257 -0.28 24.94 -16.69
C LEU A 257 -1.44 25.77 -17.23
N GLN A 258 -2.66 25.56 -16.73
CA GLN A 258 -3.84 26.35 -17.12
C GLN A 258 -3.79 27.79 -16.58
N THR A 259 -3.01 28.07 -15.56
CA THR A 259 -2.85 29.41 -14.96
C THR A 259 -1.61 30.15 -15.47
N ASP A 260 -0.62 29.45 -16.04
CA ASP A 260 0.64 30.03 -16.56
C ASP A 260 0.48 30.42 -18.04
N GLU A 261 0.26 31.73 -18.27
CA GLU A 261 0.06 32.25 -19.63
C GLU A 261 1.28 32.04 -20.57
N THR A 262 2.49 32.00 -20.00
CA THR A 262 3.72 31.76 -20.79
C THR A 262 3.74 30.33 -21.31
N LYS A 263 3.47 29.35 -20.44
CA LYS A 263 3.43 27.93 -20.80
C LYS A 263 2.28 27.62 -21.76
N LYS A 264 1.13 28.25 -21.57
CA LYS A 264 0.02 28.14 -22.52
C LYS A 264 0.38 28.66 -23.89
N ALA A 265 1.08 29.81 -23.97
CA ALA A 265 1.55 30.35 -25.22
C ALA A 265 2.56 29.42 -25.91
N GLU A 266 3.53 28.86 -25.17
CA GLU A 266 4.48 27.88 -25.70
C GLU A 266 3.75 26.62 -26.25
N ALA A 267 2.78 26.07 -25.51
CA ALA A 267 1.98 24.95 -25.95
C ALA A 267 1.15 25.29 -27.23
N LYS A 268 0.58 26.49 -27.32
CA LYS A 268 -0.17 26.94 -28.51
C LYS A 268 0.70 27.10 -29.73
N VAL A 269 1.92 27.64 -29.58
CA VAL A 269 2.88 27.76 -30.71
C VAL A 269 3.20 26.37 -31.26
N LEU A 270 3.54 25.41 -30.38
CA LEU A 270 3.82 24.04 -30.79
C LEU A 270 2.61 23.38 -31.44
N ALA A 271 1.42 23.54 -30.81
CA ALA A 271 0.17 23.04 -31.35
C ALA A 271 -0.17 23.57 -32.74
N GLY A 272 0.11 24.86 -32.99
CA GLY A 272 -0.05 25.46 -34.30
C GLY A 272 0.82 24.80 -35.38
N ILE A 273 2.08 24.50 -35.06
CA ILE A 273 2.99 23.77 -35.93
C ILE A 273 2.47 22.36 -36.22
N VAL A 274 2.11 21.60 -35.18
CA VAL A 274 1.59 20.24 -35.32
C VAL A 274 0.29 20.24 -36.14
N SER A 275 -0.64 21.15 -35.87
CA SER A 275 -1.92 21.25 -36.57
C SER A 275 -1.75 21.63 -38.06
N ALA A 276 -0.75 22.46 -38.36
CA ALA A 276 -0.41 22.79 -39.75
C ALA A 276 0.17 21.58 -40.48
N LEU A 277 1.03 20.79 -39.83
CA LEU A 277 1.56 19.53 -40.40
C LEU A 277 0.45 18.50 -40.65
N LEU A 278 -0.58 18.47 -39.78
CA LEU A 278 -1.78 17.63 -39.96
C LEU A 278 -2.75 18.17 -41.04
N GLY A 279 -2.44 19.31 -41.65
CA GLY A 279 -3.28 19.92 -42.70
C GLY A 279 -4.60 20.52 -42.19
N ASN A 280 -4.78 20.62 -40.85
CA ASN A 280 -6.01 21.14 -40.25
C ASN A 280 -5.75 22.16 -39.13
N PRO A 281 -5.57 23.47 -39.47
CA PRO A 281 -5.32 24.52 -38.49
C PRO A 281 -6.45 24.70 -37.44
N GLY A 282 -7.67 24.25 -37.72
CA GLY A 282 -8.79 24.33 -36.81
C GLY A 282 -8.63 23.46 -35.54
N LEU A 283 -7.63 22.59 -35.52
CA LEU A 283 -7.35 21.65 -34.43
C LEU A 283 -6.36 22.20 -33.38
N THR A 284 -5.82 23.39 -33.59
CA THR A 284 -4.79 23.96 -32.73
C THR A 284 -5.16 23.95 -31.26
N GLU A 285 -6.42 24.20 -30.90
CA GLU A 285 -6.84 24.21 -29.49
C GLU A 285 -6.86 22.79 -28.87
N VAL A 286 -7.34 21.80 -29.61
CA VAL A 286 -7.38 20.39 -29.14
C VAL A 286 -5.94 19.87 -29.00
N VAL A 287 -5.08 20.15 -29.95
CA VAL A 287 -3.66 19.78 -29.89
C VAL A 287 -2.95 20.50 -28.74
N ALA A 288 -3.27 21.78 -28.49
CA ALA A 288 -2.69 22.55 -27.40
C ALA A 288 -3.05 21.93 -26.03
N GLN A 289 -4.30 21.50 -25.86
CA GLN A 289 -4.71 20.77 -24.62
C GLN A 289 -3.97 19.44 -24.49
N GLY A 290 -3.79 18.69 -25.56
CA GLY A 290 -2.99 17.46 -25.58
C GLY A 290 -1.53 17.71 -25.19
N VAL A 291 -0.91 18.79 -25.69
CA VAL A 291 0.46 19.18 -25.32
C VAL A 291 0.55 19.53 -23.83
N LEU A 292 -0.42 20.30 -23.30
CA LEU A 292 -0.46 20.64 -21.86
C LEU A 292 -0.63 19.38 -21.00
N MET A 293 -1.45 18.41 -21.40
CA MET A 293 -1.61 17.12 -20.71
C MET A 293 -0.31 16.31 -20.75
N ALA A 294 0.35 16.23 -21.90
CA ALA A 294 1.65 15.58 -22.04
C ALA A 294 2.71 16.24 -21.14
N TRP A 295 2.69 17.55 -21.03
CA TRP A 295 3.63 18.29 -20.19
C TRP A 295 3.35 18.07 -18.68
N ALA A 296 2.07 18.06 -18.27
CA ALA A 296 1.69 17.71 -16.91
C ALA A 296 2.08 16.25 -16.54
N TYR A 297 1.96 15.32 -17.50
CA TYR A 297 2.44 13.94 -17.34
C TYR A 297 3.94 13.89 -17.11
N GLY A 298 4.71 14.55 -17.96
CA GLY A 298 6.17 14.62 -17.83
C GLY A 298 6.61 15.26 -16.53
N GLU A 299 5.97 16.35 -16.09
CA GLU A 299 6.25 16.98 -14.78
C GLU A 299 5.91 16.03 -13.62
N SER A 300 4.86 15.19 -13.75
CA SER A 300 4.53 14.19 -12.75
C SER A 300 5.61 13.11 -12.63
N ILE A 301 6.30 12.76 -13.74
CA ILE A 301 7.48 11.89 -13.70
C ILE A 301 8.62 12.56 -12.94
N MET A 302 8.86 13.87 -13.16
CA MET A 302 9.87 14.63 -12.43
C MET A 302 9.56 14.65 -10.92
N ASP A 303 8.28 14.82 -10.55
CA ASP A 303 7.85 14.75 -9.16
C ASP A 303 8.11 13.37 -8.54
N LEU A 304 7.79 12.29 -9.24
CA LEU A 304 8.06 10.93 -8.79
C LEU A 304 9.56 10.68 -8.60
N ARG A 305 10.43 11.19 -9.48
CA ARG A 305 11.89 11.09 -9.32
C ARG A 305 12.37 11.74 -8.03
N VAL A 306 11.80 12.91 -7.68
CA VAL A 306 12.10 13.59 -6.41
C VAL A 306 11.68 12.74 -5.23
N LEU A 307 10.45 12.23 -5.26
CA LEU A 307 9.87 11.43 -4.17
C LEU A 307 10.66 10.13 -3.95
N THR A 308 10.96 9.40 -5.02
CA THR A 308 11.71 8.13 -4.95
C THR A 308 13.18 8.32 -4.57
N ALA A 309 13.73 9.51 -4.76
CA ALA A 309 15.05 9.91 -4.26
C ALA A 309 15.04 10.39 -2.80
N GLY A 310 13.89 10.34 -2.12
CA GLY A 310 13.74 10.77 -0.71
C GLY A 310 13.46 12.28 -0.52
N GLY A 311 13.21 13.02 -1.60
CA GLY A 311 12.83 14.43 -1.53
C GLY A 311 11.33 14.64 -1.29
N LYS A 312 10.92 15.89 -1.25
CA LYS A 312 9.52 16.32 -1.06
C LYS A 312 9.02 17.12 -2.25
N VAL A 313 7.72 17.06 -2.50
CA VAL A 313 7.07 17.76 -3.60
C VAL A 313 5.90 18.59 -3.08
N PRO A 314 5.82 19.89 -3.41
CA PRO A 314 4.73 20.74 -2.94
C PRO A 314 3.39 20.30 -3.53
N SER A 315 2.31 20.39 -2.72
CA SER A 315 0.96 20.03 -3.15
C SER A 315 0.47 20.91 -4.30
N VAL A 316 0.87 22.18 -4.31
CA VAL A 316 0.54 23.16 -5.36
C VAL A 316 1.82 23.55 -6.10
N LYS A 317 1.80 23.51 -7.43
CA LYS A 317 2.92 23.94 -8.25
C LYS A 317 2.97 25.45 -8.39
N THR A 318 4.20 25.97 -8.46
CA THR A 318 4.51 27.37 -8.77
C THR A 318 5.58 27.43 -9.84
N LYS A 319 5.90 28.62 -10.31
CA LYS A 319 6.95 28.83 -11.31
C LYS A 319 8.32 28.32 -10.83
N GLU A 320 8.60 28.51 -9.54
CA GLU A 320 9.86 28.11 -8.89
C GLU A 320 9.97 26.59 -8.71
N THR A 321 8.83 25.92 -8.53
CA THR A 321 8.80 24.46 -8.29
C THR A 321 8.57 23.63 -9.56
N TRP A 322 8.24 24.29 -10.68
CA TRP A 322 8.13 23.63 -11.98
C TRP A 322 9.51 23.29 -12.54
N LYS A 323 9.74 22.04 -12.91
CA LYS A 323 11.07 21.54 -13.31
C LYS A 323 11.24 21.28 -14.80
N LEU A 324 10.18 20.80 -15.46
CA LEU A 324 10.27 20.34 -16.83
C LEU A 324 10.03 21.46 -17.85
N SER A 325 10.98 21.70 -18.76
CA SER A 325 10.77 22.54 -19.95
C SER A 325 10.07 21.73 -21.05
N LEU A 326 9.47 22.42 -22.03
CA LEU A 326 8.83 21.75 -23.16
C LEU A 326 9.86 20.93 -23.98
N SER A 327 11.07 21.47 -24.15
CA SER A 327 12.20 20.76 -24.80
C SER A 327 12.69 19.56 -23.95
N GLY A 328 12.61 19.67 -22.64
CA GLY A 328 12.91 18.55 -21.71
C GLY A 328 11.89 17.42 -21.79
N LEU A 329 10.61 17.75 -22.02
CA LEU A 329 9.55 16.76 -22.24
C LEU A 329 9.89 15.85 -23.43
N LEU A 330 10.38 16.40 -24.52
CA LEU A 330 10.74 15.66 -25.74
C LEU A 330 11.89 14.66 -25.51
N LYS A 331 12.76 14.94 -24.54
CA LYS A 331 13.90 14.08 -24.19
C LYS A 331 13.61 13.09 -23.08
N LEU A 332 12.45 13.23 -22.40
CA LEU A 332 12.11 12.42 -21.23
C LEU A 332 12.03 10.92 -21.60
N GLY A 333 12.71 10.09 -20.82
CA GLY A 333 12.79 8.65 -21.05
C GLY A 333 13.70 8.22 -22.22
N THR A 334 14.37 9.15 -22.90
CA THR A 334 15.38 8.84 -23.94
C THR A 334 16.78 8.70 -23.34
N THR A 335 17.78 8.39 -24.18
CA THR A 335 19.20 8.37 -23.76
C THR A 335 19.74 9.76 -23.38
N GLN A 336 19.07 10.82 -23.80
CA GLN A 336 19.41 12.22 -23.48
C GLN A 336 18.76 12.72 -22.19
N ASP A 337 17.92 11.91 -21.57
CA ASP A 337 17.32 12.20 -20.27
C ASP A 337 18.37 12.09 -19.18
N SER A 338 18.68 13.21 -18.53
CA SER A 338 19.69 13.28 -17.46
C SER A 338 19.31 12.45 -16.23
N GLY A 339 18.04 12.06 -16.09
CA GLY A 339 17.54 11.29 -14.93
C GLY A 339 17.66 12.03 -13.59
N SER A 340 18.24 13.25 -13.58
CA SER A 340 18.51 13.98 -12.34
C SER A 340 17.25 14.65 -11.81
N SER A 341 17.05 14.54 -10.50
CA SER A 341 16.09 15.34 -9.76
C SER A 341 16.82 16.14 -8.69
N SER A 342 16.60 17.45 -8.63
CA SER A 342 17.00 18.23 -7.46
C SER A 342 16.05 17.87 -6.31
N ALA A 343 16.61 17.55 -5.14
CA ALA A 343 15.81 17.30 -3.94
C ALA A 343 14.89 18.51 -3.65
N GLY A 344 13.59 18.26 -3.50
CA GLY A 344 12.67 19.25 -2.96
C GLY A 344 12.75 19.24 -1.44
N GLU A 345 12.77 20.40 -0.82
CA GLU A 345 12.88 20.53 0.65
C GLU A 345 11.51 20.68 1.34
N SER A 346 10.47 21.06 0.60
CA SER A 346 9.14 21.35 1.15
C SER A 346 8.03 20.60 0.42
N GLY A 347 6.97 20.25 1.16
CA GLY A 347 5.81 19.56 0.65
C GLY A 347 5.67 18.13 1.18
N LEU A 348 5.01 17.27 0.42
CA LEU A 348 4.76 15.87 0.77
C LEU A 348 5.93 14.98 0.33
N SER A 349 6.31 14.05 1.21
CA SER A 349 7.28 12.98 0.94
C SER A 349 6.63 11.76 0.29
N TYR A 350 7.44 10.78 -0.12
CA TYR A 350 6.96 9.49 -0.61
C TYR A 350 6.10 8.77 0.44
N GLU A 351 6.55 8.78 1.70
CA GLU A 351 5.83 8.18 2.83
C GLU A 351 4.48 8.88 3.10
N ASP A 352 4.40 10.22 2.92
CA ASP A 352 3.13 10.93 3.03
C ASP A 352 2.13 10.48 1.96
N TYR A 353 2.60 10.21 0.72
CA TYR A 353 1.76 9.63 -0.33
C TYR A 353 1.34 8.19 -0.01
N LEU A 354 2.23 7.35 0.55
CA LEU A 354 1.86 6.01 1.00
C LEU A 354 0.76 6.05 2.06
N LYS A 355 0.87 6.95 3.05
CA LYS A 355 -0.18 7.16 4.06
C LYS A 355 -1.51 7.58 3.42
N MET A 356 -1.48 8.54 2.49
CA MET A 356 -2.68 8.98 1.77
C MET A 356 -3.32 7.84 0.97
N LEU A 357 -2.52 7.03 0.28
CA LEU A 357 -3.03 5.88 -0.47
C LEU A 357 -3.59 4.79 0.45
N SER A 358 -2.97 4.56 1.61
CA SER A 358 -3.49 3.64 2.63
C SER A 358 -4.82 4.11 3.24
N LEU A 359 -5.04 5.43 3.35
CA LEU A 359 -6.32 6.01 3.77
C LEU A 359 -7.46 5.71 2.78
N LEU A 360 -7.16 5.40 1.52
CA LEU A 360 -8.16 5.03 0.51
C LEU A 360 -8.52 3.54 0.53
N GLU A 361 -7.65 2.69 1.09
CA GLU A 361 -7.93 1.26 1.24
C GLU A 361 -8.96 1.04 2.37
N THR A 362 -9.68 -0.10 2.33
CA THR A 362 -10.56 -0.47 3.44
C THR A 362 -9.76 -0.99 4.63
N LYS A 363 -10.29 -0.84 5.83
CA LYS A 363 -9.61 -1.33 7.04
C LYS A 363 -9.46 -2.86 7.05
N GLU A 364 -10.43 -3.58 6.48
CA GLU A 364 -10.41 -5.03 6.32
C GLU A 364 -9.25 -5.45 5.40
N THR A 365 -9.10 -4.77 4.27
CA THR A 365 -7.99 -5.01 3.33
C THR A 365 -6.63 -4.76 4.01
N LEU A 366 -6.48 -3.64 4.73
CA LEU A 366 -5.24 -3.32 5.43
C LEU A 366 -4.90 -4.38 6.49
N ARG A 367 -5.86 -4.75 7.35
CA ARG A 367 -5.66 -5.77 8.39
C ARG A 367 -5.18 -7.09 7.80
N MET A 368 -5.87 -7.58 6.77
CA MET A 368 -5.57 -8.87 6.18
C MET A 368 -4.22 -8.87 5.44
N ARG A 369 -3.88 -7.81 4.73
CA ARG A 369 -2.57 -7.68 4.08
C ARG A 369 -1.42 -7.50 5.09
N MET A 370 -1.66 -6.81 6.22
CA MET A 370 -0.68 -6.75 7.31
C MET A 370 -0.42 -8.14 7.91
N LEU A 371 -1.47 -8.93 8.10
CA LEU A 371 -1.34 -10.31 8.58
C LEU A 371 -0.62 -11.22 7.57
N ASP A 372 -0.78 -11.01 6.27
CA ASP A 372 0.01 -11.71 5.25
C ASP A 372 1.51 -11.42 5.41
N LEU A 373 1.87 -10.13 5.49
CA LEU A 373 3.27 -9.70 5.68
C LEU A 373 3.86 -10.25 6.96
N LEU A 374 3.13 -10.15 8.06
CA LEU A 374 3.52 -10.68 9.36
C LEU A 374 3.80 -12.18 9.28
N GLU A 375 2.90 -12.95 8.67
CA GLU A 375 3.05 -14.39 8.52
C GLU A 375 4.24 -14.77 7.63
N TRP A 376 4.45 -14.07 6.50
CA TRP A 376 5.59 -14.31 5.63
C TRP A 376 6.92 -13.97 6.31
N ASN A 377 6.98 -12.84 7.04
CA ASN A 377 8.17 -12.45 7.79
C ASN A 377 8.51 -13.44 8.89
N LEU A 378 7.53 -13.88 9.67
CA LEU A 378 7.73 -14.90 10.70
C LEU A 378 8.26 -16.21 10.10
N LYS A 379 7.69 -16.65 8.98
CA LYS A 379 8.10 -17.90 8.32
C LYS A 379 9.49 -17.84 7.72
N MET A 380 9.81 -16.76 7.02
CA MET A 380 11.00 -16.73 6.17
C MET A 380 12.21 -16.03 6.83
N ARG A 381 11.96 -15.02 7.65
CA ARG A 381 13.01 -14.21 8.28
C ARG A 381 13.25 -14.61 9.73
N LEU A 382 12.17 -14.87 10.50
CA LEU A 382 12.25 -15.08 11.93
C LEU A 382 12.28 -16.56 12.35
N ASN A 383 12.47 -17.44 11.37
CA ASN A 383 12.65 -18.88 11.58
C ASN A 383 11.46 -19.58 12.26
N CYS A 384 10.24 -19.12 11.99
CA CYS A 384 8.99 -19.72 12.44
C CYS A 384 8.23 -20.34 11.25
N PRO A 385 8.75 -21.39 10.58
CA PRO A 385 8.29 -21.84 9.27
C PRO A 385 6.85 -22.37 9.26
N PHE A 386 6.32 -22.72 10.40
CA PHE A 386 4.97 -23.28 10.56
C PHE A 386 3.96 -22.29 11.14
N PHE A 387 4.37 -21.06 11.45
CA PHE A 387 3.46 -20.05 12.00
C PHE A 387 2.31 -19.77 11.03
N GLN A 388 1.09 -19.67 11.57
CA GLN A 388 -0.11 -19.28 10.84
C GLN A 388 -0.94 -18.33 11.70
N ALA A 389 -1.33 -17.19 11.14
CA ALA A 389 -2.11 -16.18 11.85
C ALA A 389 -3.52 -16.69 12.24
N ASP A 390 -4.07 -17.62 11.45
CA ASP A 390 -5.35 -18.30 11.72
C ASP A 390 -5.23 -19.54 12.64
N ALA A 391 -4.05 -19.78 13.19
CA ALA A 391 -3.80 -20.72 14.30
C ALA A 391 -3.25 -20.01 15.55
N CYS A 392 -3.04 -18.71 15.48
CA CYS A 392 -2.49 -17.87 16.54
C CYS A 392 -3.63 -17.41 17.48
N ILE A 393 -3.68 -17.98 18.68
CA ILE A 393 -4.75 -17.77 19.66
C ILE A 393 -4.54 -16.44 20.38
N THR A 394 -5.57 -15.61 20.41
CA THR A 394 -5.59 -14.32 21.12
C THR A 394 -6.43 -14.37 22.39
N ARG A 395 -7.53 -15.12 22.36
CA ARG A 395 -8.48 -15.24 23.47
C ARG A 395 -9.08 -16.65 23.52
N MET A 396 -9.33 -17.15 24.71
CA MET A 396 -9.90 -18.47 24.90
C MET A 396 -10.77 -18.53 26.15
N ARG A 397 -11.85 -19.31 26.08
CA ARG A 397 -12.66 -19.73 27.23
C ARG A 397 -12.66 -21.23 27.30
N ILE A 398 -12.34 -21.73 28.48
CA ILE A 398 -12.29 -23.16 28.79
C ILE A 398 -13.37 -23.47 29.80
N GLN A 399 -14.13 -24.49 29.49
CA GLN A 399 -15.06 -25.11 30.44
C GLN A 399 -14.37 -26.30 31.10
N SER A 400 -14.40 -26.34 32.41
CA SER A 400 -13.80 -27.40 33.21
C SER A 400 -14.86 -28.08 34.06
N ILE A 401 -14.88 -29.42 34.05
CA ILE A 401 -15.77 -30.26 34.84
C ILE A 401 -14.90 -31.06 35.80
N CYS A 402 -14.97 -30.72 37.09
CA CYS A 402 -14.21 -31.41 38.13
C CYS A 402 -15.13 -32.33 38.93
N GLN A 403 -14.75 -33.59 39.07
CA GLN A 403 -15.42 -34.56 39.94
C GLN A 403 -14.72 -34.60 41.29
N LEU A 404 -15.45 -34.17 42.33
CA LEU A 404 -14.96 -34.20 43.69
C LEU A 404 -15.30 -35.52 44.39
N ARG A 405 -14.62 -35.81 45.49
CA ARG A 405 -14.93 -36.96 46.31
C ARG A 405 -16.42 -36.92 46.72
N ARG A 406 -17.08 -38.07 46.70
CA ARG A 406 -18.53 -38.29 46.99
C ARG A 406 -19.46 -37.95 45.81
N GLY A 407 -18.97 -37.93 44.57
CA GLY A 407 -19.81 -37.77 43.38
C GLY A 407 -20.33 -36.35 43.15
N ILE A 408 -19.75 -35.35 43.80
CA ILE A 408 -20.08 -33.94 43.54
C ILE A 408 -19.36 -33.51 42.29
N THR A 409 -20.11 -33.10 41.28
CA THR A 409 -19.57 -32.51 40.04
C THR A 409 -19.61 -30.99 40.17
N TYR A 410 -18.50 -30.35 39.89
CA TYR A 410 -18.36 -28.90 39.86
C TYR A 410 -17.92 -28.45 38.44
N GLN A 411 -18.67 -27.53 37.87
CA GLN A 411 -18.42 -26.99 36.53
C GLN A 411 -18.16 -25.50 36.64
N PHE A 412 -17.13 -25.02 35.93
CA PHE A 412 -16.78 -23.61 35.87
C PHE A 412 -16.09 -23.29 34.54
N SER A 413 -16.13 -22.00 34.15
CA SER A 413 -15.44 -21.52 32.94
C SER A 413 -14.30 -20.58 33.35
N THR A 414 -13.17 -20.70 32.65
CA THR A 414 -12.01 -19.82 32.78
C THR A 414 -11.82 -19.11 31.45
N TYR A 415 -11.72 -17.80 31.51
CA TYR A 415 -11.48 -16.95 30.34
C TYR A 415 -10.11 -16.29 30.44
N TYR A 416 -9.39 -16.25 29.34
CA TYR A 416 -8.15 -15.50 29.18
C TYR A 416 -8.11 -14.76 27.85
N ALA A 417 -7.50 -13.57 27.86
CA ALA A 417 -7.24 -12.74 26.69
C ALA A 417 -5.93 -12.01 26.91
N TYR A 418 -5.12 -11.84 25.87
CA TYR A 418 -4.02 -10.86 25.90
C TYR A 418 -4.61 -9.44 25.98
N GLN A 419 -4.02 -8.61 26.85
CA GLN A 419 -4.47 -7.25 27.11
C GLN A 419 -3.47 -6.23 26.53
#